data_292eb583ec8f13223843eaa902c84483
#
_entry.id   292eb583ec8f13223843eaa902c84483
#
_cell.length_a   1.000
_cell.length_b   1.000
_cell.length_c   1.000
_cell.angle_alpha   90.00
_cell.angle_beta   90.00
_cell.angle_gamma   90.00
#
_symmetry.space_group_name_H-M   'P 1'
#
loop_
_entity.id
_entity.type
_entity.pdbx_description
1 polymer ?
#
loop_
_entity_poly.entity_id
_entity_poly.type
_entity_poly.pdbx_seq_one_letter_code
_entity_poly.pdbx_strand_id
1 'polypeptide(L)'
;MTAMGKTRRLVASVLCGAAVTAALAAPTAQATPGGHQDRGPGWVLTGTDTQARFRGLAAVGRDTAWVAGSGGVVLRTTDGGRHWRDVSPAGAAGLELRDIEAFDRRRAVALSIGEGEASRVFRTEDGGATWTESFRNTDARAFYDCLTFFDHRHGLAMSDPVDGRFRVLSTSDGGRNWRVLPDAGMPEAQPGEAGFAASGQCLVSAGDRDVWLATGGGATARVLHSGDRGLTWKASASPIPAGDSARGVFGLAFRDRTHGIAVGGDYRAGQESADAASVTGDGGRSWRRADTPPPAYRSGVTWLPHSGRSALAVGPTGTDVTRDGGRSWRTVDTGSYDTVDCAPDGGCWAAGEKGRVARLRQGPAVG
;
A
#
# COMPACT_ATOMS: atom_id res chain seq x y z
N MET A 1 -65.26 -18.54 13.94
CA MET A 1 -65.61 -19.96 14.22
C MET A 1 -64.31 -20.60 14.69
N THR A 2 -64.05 -20.64 16.02
CA THR A 2 -64.32 -21.73 16.96
C THR A 2 -63.56 -22.99 16.53
N ALA A 3 -62.68 -23.66 17.31
CA ALA A 3 -62.56 -23.94 18.73
C ALA A 3 -61.12 -24.51 18.94
N MET A 4 -60.36 -24.23 19.97
CA MET A 4 -60.43 -24.70 21.38
C MET A 4 -60.14 -26.19 21.62
N GLY A 5 -59.14 -26.42 22.43
CA GLY A 5 -59.02 -27.43 23.47
C GLY A 5 -57.99 -28.55 23.16
N LYS A 6 -57.20 -29.07 24.04
CA LYS A 6 -57.23 -29.23 25.51
C LYS A 6 -55.87 -29.72 26.01
N THR A 7 -55.50 -29.28 27.18
CA THR A 7 -54.51 -29.73 28.13
C THR A 7 -54.60 -31.18 28.55
N ARG A 8 -53.48 -31.89 28.76
CA ARG A 8 -53.40 -32.98 29.76
C ARG A 8 -52.03 -33.03 30.39
N ARG A 9 -52.02 -32.89 31.72
CA ARG A 9 -50.95 -33.22 32.67
C ARG A 9 -51.03 -34.72 33.01
N LEU A 10 -49.87 -35.31 33.32
CA LEU A 10 -49.68 -36.48 34.20
C LEU A 10 -48.21 -36.53 34.55
N VAL A 11 -47.80 -36.24 35.77
CA VAL A 11 -47.61 -36.98 37.00
C VAL A 11 -46.37 -37.87 37.02
N ALA A 12 -45.53 -37.55 37.99
CA ALA A 12 -44.21 -38.06 38.37
C ALA A 12 -44.17 -39.54 38.76
N SER A 13 -43.03 -40.17 38.59
CA SER A 13 -42.58 -41.29 39.46
C SER A 13 -41.07 -41.18 39.67
N VAL A 14 -40.71 -41.08 40.92
CA VAL A 14 -39.39 -41.13 41.52
C VAL A 14 -38.90 -42.56 41.57
N LEU A 15 -37.71 -42.83 41.05
CA LEU A 15 -36.97 -44.04 41.36
C LEU A 15 -35.54 -43.70 41.80
N CYS A 16 -35.22 -43.94 43.02
CA CYS A 16 -33.90 -43.89 43.62
C CYS A 16 -33.01 -45.01 43.06
N GLY A 17 -31.87 -44.64 42.47
CA GLY A 17 -30.83 -45.60 42.08
C GLY A 17 -29.46 -45.12 42.54
N ALA A 18 -28.79 -45.89 43.34
CA ALA A 18 -27.51 -45.59 43.96
C ALA A 18 -26.39 -45.34 42.93
N ALA A 19 -25.70 -44.23 43.05
CA ALA A 19 -24.54 -43.88 42.26
C ALA A 19 -23.26 -44.49 42.80
N VAL A 20 -22.64 -45.38 42.03
CA VAL A 20 -21.25 -45.82 42.24
C VAL A 20 -20.36 -44.83 41.58
N THR A 21 -19.61 -44.05 42.35
CA THR A 21 -18.60 -43.12 41.83
C THR A 21 -17.32 -43.88 41.47
N ALA A 22 -17.10 -44.15 40.20
CA ALA A 22 -15.80 -44.52 39.67
C ALA A 22 -15.00 -43.23 39.34
N ALA A 23 -13.95 -42.97 40.10
CA ALA A 23 -13.01 -41.89 39.81
C ALA A 23 -12.16 -42.27 38.60
N LEU A 24 -12.44 -41.66 37.45
CA LEU A 24 -11.59 -41.69 36.27
C LEU A 24 -10.49 -40.66 36.47
N ALA A 25 -9.25 -41.11 36.68
CA ALA A 25 -8.06 -40.28 36.63
C ALA A 25 -7.88 -39.77 35.20
N ALA A 26 -7.97 -38.45 35.00
CA ALA A 26 -7.62 -37.81 33.73
C ALA A 26 -6.12 -37.92 33.51
N PRO A 27 -5.66 -38.23 32.29
CA PRO A 27 -4.23 -38.17 31.96
C PRO A 27 -3.76 -36.73 31.99
N THR A 28 -2.74 -36.46 32.80
CA THR A 28 -2.00 -35.19 32.76
C THR A 28 -1.33 -35.07 31.40
N ALA A 29 -1.84 -34.18 30.58
CA ALA A 29 -1.13 -33.78 29.34
C ALA A 29 0.18 -33.11 29.73
N GLN A 30 1.29 -33.79 29.50
CA GLN A 30 2.60 -33.19 29.56
C GLN A 30 2.69 -32.12 28.42
N ALA A 31 2.84 -30.86 28.82
CA ALA A 31 3.15 -29.78 27.89
C ALA A 31 4.51 -30.10 27.25
N THR A 32 4.49 -30.40 25.97
CA THR A 32 5.68 -30.43 25.15
C THR A 32 6.34 -29.04 25.19
N PRO A 33 7.68 -28.95 25.40
CA PRO A 33 8.37 -27.64 25.34
C PRO A 33 8.13 -27.02 23.96
N GLY A 34 7.54 -25.82 23.97
CA GLY A 34 7.16 -25.11 22.79
C GLY A 34 8.33 -24.97 21.82
N GLY A 35 8.21 -25.59 20.67
CA GLY A 35 9.02 -25.25 19.53
C GLY A 35 8.93 -23.75 19.31
N HIS A 36 10.06 -23.08 19.08
CA HIS A 36 10.12 -21.70 18.60
C HIS A 36 9.34 -21.67 17.30
N GLN A 37 8.06 -21.32 17.36
CA GLN A 37 7.34 -20.92 16.18
C GLN A 37 8.07 -19.65 15.70
N ASP A 38 8.70 -19.75 14.57
CA ASP A 38 9.22 -18.61 13.81
C ASP A 38 8.02 -17.68 13.54
N ARG A 39 7.75 -16.79 14.50
CA ARG A 39 6.72 -15.77 14.36
C ARG A 39 7.26 -14.82 13.33
N GLY A 40 6.82 -14.99 12.09
CA GLY A 40 7.11 -14.09 11.01
C GLY A 40 6.86 -12.62 11.40
N PRO A 41 7.26 -11.66 10.59
CA PRO A 41 7.07 -10.25 10.89
C PRO A 41 5.60 -10.01 11.22
N GLY A 42 5.33 -9.46 12.40
CA GLY A 42 3.97 -9.15 12.87
C GLY A 42 3.78 -7.65 13.00
N TRP A 43 2.60 -7.16 12.65
CA TRP A 43 2.24 -5.77 12.82
C TRP A 43 1.84 -5.48 14.28
N VAL A 44 2.23 -4.31 14.79
CA VAL A 44 1.75 -3.73 16.04
C VAL A 44 0.92 -2.52 15.68
N LEU A 45 -0.38 -2.59 15.94
CA LEU A 45 -1.29 -1.47 15.70
C LEU A 45 -0.90 -0.27 16.58
N THR A 46 -1.00 0.91 15.99
CA THR A 46 -0.85 2.20 16.68
C THR A 46 -2.20 2.92 16.60
N GLY A 47 -2.65 3.49 17.74
CA GLY A 47 -3.94 4.17 17.79
C GLY A 47 -3.89 5.51 17.04
N THR A 48 -4.86 5.73 16.15
CA THR A 48 -5.15 7.04 15.55
C THR A 48 -6.59 7.39 15.86
N ASP A 49 -6.87 8.66 16.18
CA ASP A 49 -8.22 9.12 16.55
C ASP A 49 -9.04 9.55 15.32
N THR A 50 -9.00 8.73 14.23
CA THR A 50 -9.70 9.06 12.98
C THR A 50 -10.28 7.82 12.31
N GLN A 51 -11.26 8.01 11.44
CA GLN A 51 -11.81 6.98 10.55
C GLN A 51 -11.30 7.11 9.11
N ALA A 52 -10.34 7.99 8.84
CA ALA A 52 -9.78 8.18 7.52
C ALA A 52 -9.21 6.87 6.95
N ARG A 53 -9.34 6.68 5.66
CA ARG A 53 -8.64 5.61 4.93
C ARG A 53 -7.32 6.15 4.43
N PHE A 54 -6.22 5.59 4.95
CA PHE A 54 -4.87 5.99 4.59
C PHE A 54 -4.35 5.17 3.41
N ARG A 55 -3.93 5.85 2.35
CA ARG A 55 -3.29 5.27 1.17
C ARG A 55 -1.93 5.89 0.87
N GLY A 56 -1.69 7.12 1.29
CA GLY A 56 -0.36 7.71 1.33
C GLY A 56 0.35 7.36 2.63
N LEU A 57 1.61 6.94 2.54
CA LEU A 57 2.46 6.60 3.68
C LEU A 57 3.91 6.88 3.34
N ALA A 58 4.60 7.63 4.20
CA ALA A 58 6.03 7.83 4.14
C ALA A 58 6.69 7.44 5.47
N ALA A 59 7.48 6.39 5.46
CA ALA A 59 8.32 5.95 6.56
C ALA A 59 9.64 6.74 6.56
N VAL A 60 9.82 7.65 7.51
CA VAL A 60 11.08 8.40 7.66
C VAL A 60 12.06 7.66 8.56
N GLY A 61 11.55 6.84 9.46
CA GLY A 61 12.35 6.04 10.38
C GLY A 61 11.49 5.24 11.35
N ARG A 62 12.16 4.62 12.31
CA ARG A 62 11.49 3.82 13.36
C ARG A 62 10.53 4.65 14.20
N ASP A 63 10.86 5.90 14.43
CA ASP A 63 10.07 6.80 15.28
C ASP A 63 9.23 7.78 14.48
N THR A 64 9.52 8.00 13.20
CA THR A 64 8.86 9.03 12.39
C THR A 64 8.19 8.43 11.16
N ALA A 65 6.90 8.68 11.04
CA ALA A 65 6.12 8.34 9.85
C ALA A 65 5.02 9.40 9.62
N TRP A 66 4.61 9.50 8.35
CA TRP A 66 3.51 10.33 7.90
C TRP A 66 2.48 9.45 7.19
N VAL A 67 1.20 9.71 7.39
CA VAL A 67 0.12 9.07 6.64
C VAL A 67 -0.83 10.13 6.10
N ALA A 68 -1.35 9.90 4.89
CA ALA A 68 -2.29 10.77 4.21
C ALA A 68 -3.49 9.97 3.70
N GLY A 69 -4.69 10.54 3.79
CA GLY A 69 -5.92 9.78 3.51
C GLY A 69 -7.14 10.61 3.15
N SER A 70 -8.26 9.93 3.20
CA SER A 70 -9.58 10.49 2.88
C SER A 70 -9.94 11.66 3.77
N GLY A 71 -10.74 12.58 3.22
CA GLY A 71 -11.18 13.81 3.92
C GLY A 71 -10.09 14.87 4.07
N GLY A 72 -8.95 14.71 3.41
CA GLY A 72 -7.80 15.62 3.49
C GLY A 72 -6.94 15.42 4.75
N VAL A 73 -7.09 14.28 5.43
CA VAL A 73 -6.39 14.00 6.69
C VAL A 73 -4.93 13.69 6.45
N VAL A 74 -4.04 14.36 7.18
CA VAL A 74 -2.62 14.02 7.29
C VAL A 74 -2.27 13.86 8.76
N LEU A 75 -1.75 12.70 9.15
CA LEU A 75 -1.22 12.49 10.49
C LEU A 75 0.28 12.27 10.45
N ARG A 76 0.97 12.70 11.50
CA ARG A 76 2.40 12.48 11.70
C ARG A 76 2.69 11.96 13.09
N THR A 77 3.56 10.97 13.21
CA THR A 77 4.22 10.55 14.45
C THR A 77 5.70 10.89 14.44
N THR A 78 6.27 11.10 15.62
CA THR A 78 7.72 11.26 15.84
C THR A 78 8.21 10.47 17.05
N ASP A 79 7.38 9.55 17.55
CA ASP A 79 7.66 8.76 18.76
C ASP A 79 7.30 7.28 18.60
N GLY A 80 7.34 6.78 17.36
CA GLY A 80 7.10 5.37 17.05
C GLY A 80 5.64 4.97 17.09
N GLY A 81 4.73 5.92 16.82
CA GLY A 81 3.29 5.69 16.78
C GLY A 81 2.63 5.67 18.13
N ARG A 82 3.31 6.12 19.20
CA ARG A 82 2.68 6.29 20.53
C ARG A 82 1.67 7.43 20.51
N HIS A 83 1.98 8.49 19.76
CA HIS A 83 1.07 9.59 19.51
C HIS A 83 1.07 9.94 18.01
N TRP A 84 -0.10 10.20 17.47
CA TRP A 84 -0.29 10.74 16.13
C TRP A 84 -0.85 12.16 16.26
N ARG A 85 -0.19 13.10 15.60
CA ARG A 85 -0.63 14.49 15.54
C ARG A 85 -1.33 14.73 14.21
N ASP A 86 -2.52 15.31 14.26
CA ASP A 86 -3.16 15.85 13.07
C ASP A 86 -2.40 17.09 12.60
N VAL A 87 -1.93 17.02 11.37
CA VAL A 87 -1.16 18.05 10.69
C VAL A 87 -1.73 18.31 9.29
N SER A 88 -3.02 18.11 9.11
CA SER A 88 -3.73 18.23 7.84
C SER A 88 -3.60 19.63 7.24
N PRO A 89 -3.42 19.76 5.90
CA PRO A 89 -3.43 21.07 5.23
C PRO A 89 -4.81 21.74 5.36
N ALA A 90 -4.88 22.98 5.76
CA ALA A 90 -6.13 23.72 5.92
C ALA A 90 -6.99 23.76 4.64
N GLY A 91 -6.36 23.74 3.46
CA GLY A 91 -7.04 23.72 2.15
C GLY A 91 -7.41 22.33 1.64
N ALA A 92 -7.14 21.24 2.38
CA ALA A 92 -7.34 19.87 1.92
C ALA A 92 -8.66 19.23 2.38
N ALA A 93 -9.48 19.94 3.18
CA ALA A 93 -10.73 19.41 3.69
C ALA A 93 -11.62 18.86 2.56
N GLY A 94 -12.05 17.60 2.69
CA GLY A 94 -12.87 16.90 1.70
C GLY A 94 -12.12 16.35 0.49
N LEU A 95 -10.81 16.56 0.39
CA LEU A 95 -9.98 15.97 -0.66
C LEU A 95 -9.58 14.52 -0.32
N GLU A 96 -9.24 13.76 -1.34
CA GLU A 96 -8.69 12.41 -1.22
C GLU A 96 -7.17 12.46 -1.36
N LEU A 97 -6.45 12.55 -0.24
CA LEU A 97 -4.99 12.47 -0.24
C LEU A 97 -4.57 11.00 -0.38
N ARG A 98 -3.90 10.68 -1.48
CA ARG A 98 -3.57 9.30 -1.83
C ARG A 98 -2.08 9.01 -1.87
N ASP A 99 -1.27 10.07 -1.78
CA ASP A 99 0.17 9.93 -1.76
C ASP A 99 0.81 10.99 -0.86
N ILE A 100 1.92 10.62 -0.22
CA ILE A 100 2.74 11.52 0.58
C ILE A 100 4.19 11.04 0.56
N GLU A 101 5.10 11.96 0.23
CA GLU A 101 6.53 11.76 0.34
C GLU A 101 7.10 12.64 1.45
N ALA A 102 7.88 12.07 2.36
CA ALA A 102 8.48 12.82 3.45
C ALA A 102 10.01 12.64 3.46
N PHE A 103 10.71 13.77 3.47
CA PHE A 103 12.17 13.78 3.47
C PHE A 103 12.75 13.68 4.89
N ASP A 104 11.96 14.10 5.87
CA ASP A 104 12.27 14.06 7.30
C ASP A 104 11.03 14.38 8.15
N ARG A 105 11.23 14.58 9.45
CA ARG A 105 10.14 14.93 10.38
C ARG A 105 9.52 16.32 10.13
N ARG A 106 10.09 17.15 9.24
CA ARG A 106 9.63 18.53 8.99
C ARG A 106 9.12 18.76 7.59
N ARG A 107 9.69 18.07 6.61
CA ARG A 107 9.44 18.32 5.18
C ARG A 107 8.70 17.16 4.56
N ALA A 108 7.53 17.46 3.99
CA ALA A 108 6.72 16.50 3.26
C ALA A 108 5.98 17.18 2.11
N VAL A 109 5.60 16.36 1.13
CA VAL A 109 4.80 16.73 -0.04
C VAL A 109 3.66 15.71 -0.14
N ALA A 110 2.41 16.17 -0.18
CA ALA A 110 1.23 15.32 -0.28
C ALA A 110 0.44 15.63 -1.56
N LEU A 111 -0.10 14.60 -2.18
CA LEU A 111 -0.91 14.69 -3.40
C LEU A 111 -2.35 14.29 -3.10
N SER A 112 -3.30 15.15 -3.49
CA SER A 112 -4.70 14.76 -3.61
C SER A 112 -5.02 14.35 -5.04
N ILE A 113 -5.88 13.32 -5.14
CA ILE A 113 -6.38 12.82 -6.42
C ILE A 113 -7.72 13.43 -6.77
N GLY A 114 -8.12 13.27 -8.01
CA GLY A 114 -9.44 13.66 -8.54
C GLY A 114 -9.32 14.42 -9.85
N GLU A 115 -10.44 14.56 -10.53
CA GLU A 115 -10.49 15.29 -11.79
C GLU A 115 -10.31 16.80 -11.55
N GLY A 116 -9.66 17.49 -12.49
CA GLY A 116 -9.49 18.92 -12.46
C GLY A 116 -8.88 19.42 -11.15
N GLU A 117 -9.47 20.42 -10.54
CA GLU A 117 -8.95 21.10 -9.34
C GLU A 117 -8.95 20.23 -8.06
N ALA A 118 -9.47 19.02 -8.08
CA ALA A 118 -9.34 18.08 -6.97
C ALA A 118 -7.92 17.49 -6.87
N SER A 119 -7.20 17.41 -7.99
CA SER A 119 -5.77 17.04 -8.00
C SER A 119 -4.91 18.25 -7.61
N ARG A 120 -4.30 18.18 -6.40
CA ARG A 120 -3.47 19.24 -5.82
C ARG A 120 -2.23 18.68 -5.17
N VAL A 121 -1.19 19.47 -5.10
CA VAL A 121 0.01 19.17 -4.32
C VAL A 121 0.15 20.17 -3.19
N PHE A 122 0.32 19.66 -1.99
CA PHE A 122 0.58 20.42 -0.77
C PHE A 122 1.99 20.13 -0.27
N ARG A 123 2.67 21.15 0.25
CA ARG A 123 4.03 21.04 0.75
C ARG A 123 4.19 21.72 2.11
N THR A 124 4.93 21.07 3.01
CA THR A 124 5.31 21.63 4.32
C THR A 124 6.83 21.60 4.53
N GLU A 125 7.33 22.53 5.33
CA GLU A 125 8.74 22.62 5.78
C GLU A 125 8.87 22.68 7.30
N ASP A 126 7.77 22.70 8.03
CA ASP A 126 7.73 22.91 9.48
C ASP A 126 7.03 21.77 10.24
N GLY A 127 6.90 20.61 9.59
CA GLY A 127 6.30 19.44 10.18
C GLY A 127 4.79 19.45 10.15
N GLY A 128 4.21 20.13 9.16
CA GLY A 128 2.78 20.25 8.96
C GLY A 128 2.13 21.30 9.84
N ALA A 129 2.91 22.18 10.50
CA ALA A 129 2.33 23.33 11.18
C ALA A 129 1.72 24.32 10.17
N THR A 130 2.38 24.47 9.01
CA THR A 130 1.85 25.19 7.85
C THR A 130 2.06 24.37 6.57
N TRP A 131 1.14 24.55 5.62
CA TRP A 131 1.20 23.95 4.29
C TRP A 131 0.99 25.01 3.22
N THR A 132 1.72 24.88 2.14
CA THR A 132 1.52 25.65 0.91
C THR A 132 0.96 24.72 -0.16
N GLU A 133 -0.16 25.12 -0.79
CA GLU A 133 -0.61 24.48 -2.02
C GLU A 133 0.36 24.93 -3.14
N SER A 134 1.21 24.01 -3.59
CA SER A 134 2.27 24.29 -4.56
C SER A 134 1.88 23.96 -6.00
N PHE A 135 0.78 23.21 -6.17
CA PHE A 135 0.18 22.92 -7.47
C PHE A 135 -1.32 22.71 -7.33
N ARG A 136 -2.07 23.23 -8.30
CA ARG A 136 -3.48 22.92 -8.53
C ARG A 136 -3.67 22.62 -10.00
N ASN A 137 -4.24 21.46 -10.29
CA ASN A 137 -4.57 21.09 -11.64
C ASN A 137 -5.72 21.97 -12.18
N THR A 138 -5.57 22.51 -13.39
CA THR A 138 -6.59 23.32 -14.06
C THR A 138 -7.18 22.64 -15.30
N ASP A 139 -6.63 21.49 -15.72
CA ASP A 139 -7.19 20.70 -16.82
C ASP A 139 -8.19 19.68 -16.27
N ALA A 140 -9.47 19.87 -16.59
CA ALA A 140 -10.56 19.01 -16.11
C ALA A 140 -10.41 17.54 -16.53
N ARG A 141 -9.57 17.23 -17.52
CA ARG A 141 -9.34 15.87 -18.04
C ARG A 141 -8.20 15.15 -17.32
N ALA A 142 -7.37 15.87 -16.57
CA ALA A 142 -6.24 15.28 -15.87
C ALA A 142 -6.64 14.85 -14.44
N PHE A 143 -6.19 13.65 -14.07
CA PHE A 143 -6.39 13.04 -12.77
C PHE A 143 -5.04 12.54 -12.26
N TYR A 144 -4.43 13.22 -11.29
CA TYR A 144 -3.11 12.85 -10.79
C TYR A 144 -3.22 11.79 -9.71
N ASP A 145 -2.46 10.69 -9.84
CA ASP A 145 -2.57 9.47 -9.03
C ASP A 145 -1.48 9.30 -7.99
N CYS A 146 -0.22 9.52 -8.37
CA CYS A 146 0.96 9.25 -7.55
C CYS A 146 2.04 10.29 -7.76
N LEU A 147 2.93 10.43 -6.77
CA LEU A 147 4.15 11.21 -6.87
C LEU A 147 5.35 10.43 -6.30
N THR A 148 6.55 10.79 -6.73
CA THR A 148 7.79 10.27 -6.17
C THR A 148 8.91 11.29 -6.28
N PHE A 149 9.95 11.14 -5.45
CA PHE A 149 11.13 11.98 -5.49
C PHE A 149 12.40 11.15 -5.66
N PHE A 150 13.31 11.61 -6.51
CA PHE A 150 14.66 11.05 -6.69
C PHE A 150 15.60 11.50 -5.59
N ASP A 151 15.40 12.72 -5.11
CA ASP A 151 16.15 13.39 -4.06
C ASP A 151 15.29 14.51 -3.45
N HIS A 152 15.83 15.28 -2.50
CA HIS A 152 15.11 16.38 -1.83
C HIS A 152 14.67 17.53 -2.76
N ARG A 153 15.08 17.53 -4.02
CA ARG A 153 14.78 18.60 -4.99
C ARG A 153 13.97 18.14 -6.18
N HIS A 154 14.27 16.95 -6.70
CA HIS A 154 13.73 16.47 -7.97
C HIS A 154 12.66 15.43 -7.72
N GLY A 155 11.47 15.69 -8.23
CA GLY A 155 10.32 14.78 -8.11
C GLY A 155 9.44 14.84 -9.34
N LEU A 156 8.59 13.82 -9.45
CA LEU A 156 7.57 13.70 -10.49
C LEU A 156 6.22 13.40 -9.83
N ALA A 157 5.14 13.82 -10.51
CA ALA A 157 3.81 13.30 -10.26
C ALA A 157 3.18 12.90 -11.61
N MET A 158 2.35 11.88 -11.59
CA MET A 158 1.77 11.28 -12.77
C MET A 158 0.25 11.40 -12.75
N SER A 159 -0.33 11.73 -13.89
CA SER A 159 -1.77 11.73 -14.17
C SER A 159 -2.12 10.63 -15.15
N ASP A 160 -3.35 10.15 -15.05
CA ASP A 160 -3.99 9.37 -16.10
C ASP A 160 -3.83 10.00 -17.49
N PRO A 161 -4.02 9.22 -18.57
CA PRO A 161 -3.82 9.71 -19.92
C PRO A 161 -4.72 10.91 -20.27
N VAL A 162 -4.09 11.97 -20.78
CA VAL A 162 -4.74 13.11 -21.43
C VAL A 162 -4.30 13.12 -22.90
N ASP A 163 -5.24 13.17 -23.81
CA ASP A 163 -4.97 13.09 -25.26
C ASP A 163 -4.20 11.81 -25.66
N GLY A 164 -4.49 10.68 -24.97
CA GLY A 164 -3.91 9.36 -25.24
C GLY A 164 -2.52 9.13 -24.65
N ARG A 165 -2.00 9.99 -23.77
CA ARG A 165 -0.68 9.85 -23.13
C ARG A 165 -0.75 10.20 -21.66
N PHE A 166 -0.02 9.44 -20.82
CA PHE A 166 0.15 9.78 -19.41
C PHE A 166 0.82 11.14 -19.30
N ARG A 167 0.26 12.01 -18.46
CA ARG A 167 0.82 13.33 -18.22
C ARG A 167 1.72 13.30 -16.99
N VAL A 168 2.87 13.95 -17.07
CA VAL A 168 3.86 13.98 -16.00
C VAL A 168 4.11 15.40 -15.55
N LEU A 169 4.02 15.67 -14.25
CA LEU A 169 4.53 16.87 -13.61
C LEU A 169 5.96 16.64 -13.13
N SER A 170 6.78 17.67 -13.15
CA SER A 170 8.14 17.67 -12.64
C SER A 170 8.40 18.87 -11.75
N THR A 171 9.14 18.64 -10.68
CA THR A 171 9.74 19.67 -9.83
C THR A 171 11.26 19.51 -9.78
N SER A 172 11.98 20.61 -9.58
CA SER A 172 13.43 20.65 -9.36
C SER A 172 13.83 21.47 -8.13
N ASP A 173 12.85 21.84 -7.31
CA ASP A 173 13.01 22.70 -6.13
C ASP A 173 12.33 22.14 -4.87
N GLY A 174 12.12 20.81 -4.83
CA GLY A 174 11.55 20.10 -3.70
C GLY A 174 10.04 20.28 -3.59
N GLY A 175 9.37 20.39 -4.73
CA GLY A 175 7.91 20.51 -4.78
C GLY A 175 7.38 21.92 -4.52
N ARG A 176 8.22 22.96 -4.57
CA ARG A 176 7.75 24.35 -4.47
C ARG A 176 7.04 24.80 -5.74
N ASN A 177 7.56 24.40 -6.88
CA ASN A 177 6.99 24.68 -8.19
C ASN A 177 6.94 23.40 -9.03
N TRP A 178 5.87 23.27 -9.81
CA TRP A 178 5.64 22.13 -10.66
C TRP A 178 5.37 22.59 -12.09
N ARG A 179 5.82 21.80 -13.06
CA ARG A 179 5.56 22.02 -14.47
C ARG A 179 5.19 20.71 -15.16
N VAL A 180 4.30 20.78 -16.14
CA VAL A 180 4.00 19.65 -17.02
C VAL A 180 5.19 19.42 -17.95
N LEU A 181 5.66 18.17 -18.03
CA LEU A 181 6.68 17.78 -18.99
C LEU A 181 6.07 17.62 -20.39
N PRO A 182 6.87 17.82 -21.49
CA PRO A 182 6.44 17.43 -22.83
C PRO A 182 6.13 15.93 -22.90
N ASP A 183 5.08 15.57 -23.62
CA ASP A 183 4.59 14.19 -23.74
C ASP A 183 5.14 13.43 -24.96
N ALA A 184 5.90 14.07 -25.82
CA ALA A 184 6.48 13.46 -27.04
C ALA A 184 7.32 12.20 -26.77
N GLY A 185 7.93 12.09 -25.56
CA GLY A 185 8.68 10.92 -25.11
C GLY A 185 7.85 9.86 -24.42
N MET A 186 6.53 10.05 -24.25
CA MET A 186 5.62 9.14 -23.59
C MET A 186 4.94 8.21 -24.63
N PRO A 187 4.99 6.88 -24.47
CA PRO A 187 4.23 5.98 -25.32
C PRO A 187 2.72 6.26 -25.26
N GLU A 188 2.01 5.92 -26.31
CA GLU A 188 0.55 5.96 -26.30
C GLU A 188 -0.03 4.99 -25.28
N ALA A 189 -1.04 5.44 -24.55
CA ALA A 189 -1.81 4.62 -23.65
C ALA A 189 -2.71 3.66 -24.42
N GLN A 190 -2.92 2.46 -23.88
CA GLN A 190 -3.92 1.54 -24.41
C GLN A 190 -5.34 2.07 -24.08
N PRO A 191 -6.36 1.72 -24.88
CA PRO A 191 -7.73 2.03 -24.51
C PRO A 191 -8.08 1.55 -23.11
N GLY A 192 -8.56 2.45 -22.23
CA GLY A 192 -8.92 2.17 -20.85
C GLY A 192 -7.73 2.02 -19.89
N GLU A 193 -6.49 2.25 -20.34
CA GLU A 193 -5.32 2.19 -19.47
C GLU A 193 -5.25 3.41 -18.55
N ALA A 194 -4.97 3.16 -17.27
CA ALA A 194 -4.91 4.16 -16.21
C ALA A 194 -3.84 3.81 -15.17
N GLY A 195 -3.47 4.77 -14.34
CA GLY A 195 -2.78 4.54 -13.07
C GLY A 195 -3.75 4.08 -11.98
N PHE A 196 -3.20 3.65 -10.84
CA PHE A 196 -4.04 3.27 -9.70
C PHE A 196 -3.54 3.93 -8.41
N ALA A 197 -4.25 4.96 -7.96
CA ALA A 197 -3.98 5.66 -6.71
C ALA A 197 -4.34 4.81 -5.47
N ALA A 198 -3.76 3.61 -5.35
CA ALA A 198 -4.13 2.63 -4.33
C ALA A 198 -3.25 2.69 -3.07
N SER A 199 -1.97 3.06 -3.23
CA SER A 199 -0.98 3.05 -2.14
C SER A 199 0.11 4.12 -2.26
N GLY A 200 0.02 5.05 -3.22
CA GLY A 200 1.12 5.96 -3.58
C GLY A 200 2.23 5.31 -4.44
N GLN A 201 2.22 3.98 -4.57
CA GLN A 201 3.33 3.23 -5.20
C GLN A 201 3.10 2.91 -6.68
N CYS A 202 2.19 3.60 -7.36
CA CYS A 202 2.05 3.48 -8.81
C CYS A 202 3.17 4.20 -9.56
N LEU A 203 3.88 5.14 -8.91
CA LEU A 203 5.06 5.81 -9.45
C LEU A 203 6.20 5.70 -8.43
N VAL A 204 7.30 5.04 -8.79
CA VAL A 204 8.42 4.83 -7.87
C VAL A 204 9.76 5.12 -8.54
N SER A 205 10.72 5.65 -7.78
CA SER A 205 12.05 5.96 -8.27
C SER A 205 13.12 5.08 -7.61
N ALA A 206 14.26 4.89 -8.30
CA ALA A 206 15.46 4.30 -7.73
C ALA A 206 16.71 4.96 -8.34
N GLY A 207 17.60 5.42 -7.46
CA GLY A 207 18.74 6.24 -7.84
C GLY A 207 18.30 7.66 -8.22
N ASP A 208 19.12 8.33 -9.02
CA ASP A 208 18.96 9.75 -9.32
C ASP A 208 18.17 10.09 -10.60
N ARG A 209 17.80 9.06 -11.39
CA ARG A 209 17.22 9.25 -12.74
C ARG A 209 16.14 8.27 -13.14
N ASP A 210 16.15 7.06 -12.58
CA ASP A 210 15.25 5.99 -12.99
C ASP A 210 13.93 6.07 -12.24
N VAL A 211 12.83 5.94 -12.97
CA VAL A 211 11.47 5.98 -12.45
C VAL A 211 10.58 5.00 -13.22
N TRP A 212 9.68 4.34 -12.51
CA TRP A 212 8.75 3.36 -13.08
C TRP A 212 7.31 3.75 -12.74
N LEU A 213 6.44 3.57 -13.71
CA LEU A 213 5.01 3.82 -13.63
C LEU A 213 4.25 2.52 -13.83
N ALA A 214 3.40 2.15 -12.88
CA ALA A 214 2.50 1.01 -12.94
C ALA A 214 1.17 1.39 -13.59
N THR A 215 0.67 0.54 -14.48
CA THR A 215 -0.62 0.76 -15.15
C THR A 215 -1.49 -0.49 -15.17
N GLY A 216 -2.78 -0.29 -15.42
CA GLY A 216 -3.76 -1.35 -15.63
C GLY A 216 -4.97 -0.83 -16.38
N GLY A 217 -6.07 -1.56 -16.35
CA GLY A 217 -7.31 -1.18 -17.07
C GLY A 217 -7.29 -1.51 -18.55
N GLY A 218 -6.15 -1.37 -19.22
CA GLY A 218 -5.98 -1.70 -20.64
C GLY A 218 -5.97 -3.21 -20.91
N ALA A 219 -5.81 -3.60 -22.16
CA ALA A 219 -5.74 -5.00 -22.58
C ALA A 219 -4.58 -5.77 -21.93
N THR A 220 -3.50 -5.07 -21.59
CA THR A 220 -2.31 -5.62 -20.93
C THR A 220 -1.88 -4.69 -19.82
N ALA A 221 -1.61 -5.21 -18.63
CA ALA A 221 -0.94 -4.46 -17.58
C ALA A 221 0.49 -4.12 -18.01
N ARG A 222 0.91 -2.89 -17.88
CA ARG A 222 2.24 -2.44 -18.28
C ARG A 222 2.97 -1.80 -17.11
N VAL A 223 4.30 -1.81 -17.21
CA VAL A 223 5.17 -0.94 -16.43
C VAL A 223 5.97 -0.09 -17.41
N LEU A 224 5.87 1.22 -17.26
CA LEU A 224 6.62 2.15 -18.06
C LEU A 224 7.86 2.56 -17.27
N HIS A 225 9.03 2.60 -17.92
CA HIS A 225 10.31 2.98 -17.34
C HIS A 225 10.90 4.20 -18.06
N SER A 226 11.37 5.16 -17.28
CA SER A 226 12.19 6.29 -17.73
C SER A 226 13.54 6.25 -17.01
N GLY A 227 14.63 6.41 -17.76
CA GLY A 227 16.00 6.54 -17.23
C GLY A 227 16.53 7.97 -17.27
N ASP A 228 15.67 8.97 -17.51
CA ASP A 228 16.03 10.36 -17.72
C ASP A 228 15.10 11.35 -16.98
N ARG A 229 14.59 10.93 -15.81
CA ARG A 229 13.68 11.73 -14.96
C ARG A 229 12.36 12.07 -15.65
N GLY A 230 11.78 11.12 -16.38
CA GLY A 230 10.46 11.27 -16.97
C GLY A 230 10.39 11.97 -18.30
N LEU A 231 11.51 12.22 -18.97
CA LEU A 231 11.53 12.86 -20.30
C LEU A 231 11.18 11.87 -21.41
N THR A 232 11.71 10.63 -21.33
CA THR A 232 11.37 9.56 -22.27
C THR A 232 11.03 8.28 -21.53
N TRP A 233 10.08 7.52 -22.08
CA TRP A 233 9.54 6.32 -21.45
C TRP A 233 9.49 5.14 -22.40
N LYS A 234 9.64 3.94 -21.84
CA LYS A 234 9.48 2.66 -22.54
C LYS A 234 8.52 1.78 -21.77
N ALA A 235 7.50 1.27 -22.44
CA ALA A 235 6.53 0.36 -21.85
C ALA A 235 6.96 -1.10 -22.02
N SER A 236 6.77 -1.89 -20.99
CA SER A 236 6.93 -3.35 -20.99
C SER A 236 5.69 -4.02 -20.41
N ALA A 237 5.29 -5.17 -20.95
CA ALA A 237 4.17 -5.93 -20.45
C ALA A 237 4.50 -6.62 -19.13
N SER A 238 3.57 -6.60 -18.20
CA SER A 238 3.59 -7.38 -16.97
C SER A 238 2.68 -8.61 -17.11
N PRO A 239 3.04 -9.78 -16.57
CA PRO A 239 2.16 -10.94 -16.56
C PRO A 239 1.00 -10.86 -15.54
N ILE A 240 0.91 -9.78 -14.77
CA ILE A 240 -0.22 -9.55 -13.86
C ILE A 240 -1.50 -9.38 -14.70
N PRO A 241 -2.64 -9.99 -14.29
CA PRO A 241 -3.89 -9.91 -15.04
C PRO A 241 -4.36 -8.48 -15.32
N ALA A 242 -4.90 -8.26 -16.51
CA ALA A 242 -5.44 -7.01 -17.00
C ALA A 242 -6.74 -7.27 -17.81
N GLY A 243 -7.17 -6.31 -18.61
CA GLY A 243 -8.32 -6.47 -19.54
C GLY A 243 -9.61 -5.84 -19.02
N ASP A 244 -9.61 -5.27 -17.83
CA ASP A 244 -10.70 -4.43 -17.33
C ASP A 244 -10.20 -3.42 -16.28
N SER A 245 -11.04 -2.44 -15.94
CA SER A 245 -10.71 -1.30 -15.07
C SER A 245 -10.36 -1.66 -13.62
N ALA A 246 -10.53 -2.92 -13.18
CA ALA A 246 -10.20 -3.37 -11.83
C ALA A 246 -8.90 -4.17 -11.76
N ARG A 247 -8.24 -4.39 -12.91
CA ARG A 247 -7.09 -5.28 -13.03
C ARG A 247 -5.86 -4.56 -13.53
N GLY A 248 -4.72 -4.92 -12.96
CA GLY A 248 -3.42 -4.40 -13.39
C GLY A 248 -2.35 -4.44 -12.32
N VAL A 249 -1.30 -3.67 -12.55
CA VAL A 249 -0.25 -3.41 -11.57
C VAL A 249 -0.67 -2.23 -10.70
N PHE A 250 -0.69 -2.42 -9.39
CA PHE A 250 -1.12 -1.41 -8.42
C PHE A 250 0.02 -0.82 -7.62
N GLY A 251 1.07 -1.59 -7.38
CA GLY A 251 2.23 -1.16 -6.62
C GLY A 251 3.54 -1.70 -7.19
N LEU A 252 4.56 -0.87 -7.13
CA LEU A 252 5.93 -1.18 -7.53
C LEU A 252 6.87 -0.95 -6.35
N ALA A 253 7.96 -1.71 -6.30
CA ALA A 253 9.11 -1.41 -5.46
C ALA A 253 10.39 -1.82 -6.19
N PHE A 254 11.33 -0.89 -6.30
CA PHE A 254 12.66 -1.15 -6.82
C PHE A 254 13.69 -0.96 -5.70
N ARG A 255 14.52 -1.97 -5.43
CA ARG A 255 15.61 -1.86 -4.45
C ARG A 255 16.86 -1.24 -5.04
N ASP A 256 17.00 -1.32 -6.36
CA ASP A 256 18.06 -0.77 -7.18
C ASP A 256 17.54 -0.58 -8.62
N ARG A 257 18.37 -0.07 -9.52
CA ARG A 257 18.00 0.22 -10.91
C ARG A 257 17.65 -1.00 -11.76
N THR A 258 17.85 -2.20 -11.25
CA THR A 258 17.66 -3.46 -12.00
C THR A 258 16.63 -4.39 -11.40
N HIS A 259 16.54 -4.45 -10.06
CA HIS A 259 15.68 -5.41 -9.37
C HIS A 259 14.42 -4.76 -8.84
N GLY A 260 13.29 -5.20 -9.37
CA GLY A 260 11.97 -4.69 -8.99
C GLY A 260 10.96 -5.80 -8.76
N ILE A 261 9.94 -5.44 -7.98
CA ILE A 261 8.73 -6.23 -7.74
C ILE A 261 7.54 -5.38 -8.17
N ALA A 262 6.60 -6.00 -8.85
CA ALA A 262 5.27 -5.45 -9.12
C ALA A 262 4.22 -6.31 -8.44
N VAL A 263 3.24 -5.67 -7.81
CA VAL A 263 2.08 -6.34 -7.21
C VAL A 263 0.80 -5.74 -7.75
N GLY A 264 -0.28 -6.53 -7.73
CA GLY A 264 -1.57 -6.08 -8.25
C GLY A 264 -2.60 -7.19 -8.22
N GLY A 265 -3.30 -7.39 -9.34
CA GLY A 265 -4.37 -8.38 -9.52
C GLY A 265 -5.71 -7.71 -9.77
N ASP A 266 -6.82 -8.32 -9.32
CA ASP A 266 -8.17 -7.80 -9.39
C ASP A 266 -8.64 -7.38 -7.99
N TYR A 267 -8.83 -6.08 -7.75
CA TYR A 267 -9.24 -5.59 -6.42
C TYR A 267 -10.69 -6.00 -6.04
N ARG A 268 -11.48 -6.49 -7.00
CA ARG A 268 -12.84 -6.99 -6.77
C ARG A 268 -12.89 -8.47 -6.43
N ALA A 269 -11.80 -9.22 -6.71
CA ALA A 269 -11.76 -10.68 -6.59
C ALA A 269 -11.70 -11.18 -5.12
N GLY A 270 -11.66 -10.30 -4.13
CA GLY A 270 -11.65 -10.67 -2.71
C GLY A 270 -10.41 -11.49 -2.33
N GLN A 271 -10.63 -12.76 -1.92
CA GLN A 271 -9.58 -13.65 -1.44
C GLN A 271 -8.81 -14.38 -2.56
N GLU A 272 -9.29 -14.34 -3.80
CA GLU A 272 -8.70 -15.09 -4.91
C GLU A 272 -8.28 -14.15 -6.03
N SER A 273 -6.98 -13.93 -6.16
CA SER A 273 -6.40 -13.20 -7.28
C SER A 273 -5.18 -13.97 -7.75
N ALA A 274 -5.35 -14.75 -8.80
CA ALA A 274 -4.22 -15.43 -9.43
C ALA A 274 -3.21 -14.39 -9.94
N ASP A 275 -1.92 -14.74 -9.87
CA ASP A 275 -0.84 -13.97 -10.48
C ASP A 275 -0.66 -12.52 -9.98
N ALA A 276 -0.90 -12.32 -8.69
CA ALA A 276 -0.85 -11.00 -8.06
C ALA A 276 0.57 -10.38 -7.93
N ALA A 277 1.62 -11.05 -8.41
CA ALA A 277 2.99 -10.53 -8.35
C ALA A 277 3.85 -10.94 -9.55
N SER A 278 4.75 -10.04 -9.94
CA SER A 278 5.82 -10.29 -10.91
C SER A 278 7.11 -9.60 -10.51
N VAL A 279 8.23 -10.07 -11.07
CA VAL A 279 9.57 -9.59 -10.75
C VAL A 279 10.37 -9.27 -12.01
N THR A 280 11.26 -8.31 -11.89
CA THR A 280 12.26 -7.97 -12.90
C THR A 280 13.67 -8.04 -12.31
N GLY A 281 14.64 -8.41 -13.14
CA GLY A 281 16.08 -8.34 -12.83
C GLY A 281 16.85 -7.47 -13.82
N ASP A 282 16.16 -6.80 -14.73
CA ASP A 282 16.73 -6.02 -15.83
C ASP A 282 16.22 -4.57 -15.91
N GLY A 283 15.67 -4.05 -14.80
CA GLY A 283 15.18 -2.68 -14.70
C GLY A 283 13.81 -2.49 -15.33
N GLY A 284 12.99 -3.54 -15.36
CA GLY A 284 11.64 -3.47 -15.89
C GLY A 284 11.57 -3.58 -17.42
N ARG A 285 12.65 -4.00 -18.10
CA ARG A 285 12.61 -4.31 -19.53
C ARG A 285 11.82 -5.58 -19.81
N SER A 286 11.88 -6.53 -18.87
CA SER A 286 11.07 -7.74 -18.88
C SER A 286 10.57 -8.07 -17.47
N TRP A 287 9.42 -8.72 -17.40
CA TRP A 287 8.78 -9.13 -16.16
C TRP A 287 8.44 -10.61 -16.19
N ARG A 288 8.70 -11.29 -15.08
CA ARG A 288 8.40 -12.71 -14.90
C ARG A 288 7.43 -12.88 -13.75
N ARG A 289 6.42 -13.72 -13.93
CA ARG A 289 5.48 -14.11 -12.88
C ARG A 289 6.25 -14.64 -11.66
N ALA A 290 5.74 -14.36 -10.46
CA ALA A 290 6.20 -15.04 -9.25
C ALA A 290 5.90 -16.55 -9.33
N ASP A 291 6.80 -17.38 -8.83
CA ASP A 291 6.64 -18.84 -8.85
C ASP A 291 5.49 -19.27 -7.90
N THR A 292 5.38 -18.58 -6.76
CA THR A 292 4.26 -18.68 -5.81
C THR A 292 3.81 -17.26 -5.43
N PRO A 293 2.85 -16.66 -6.15
CA PRO A 293 2.40 -15.29 -5.90
C PRO A 293 1.61 -15.18 -4.58
N PRO A 294 1.37 -13.95 -4.08
CA PRO A 294 0.38 -13.72 -3.06
C PRO A 294 -0.98 -14.33 -3.44
N PRO A 295 -1.74 -14.89 -2.49
CA PRO A 295 -3.00 -15.57 -2.80
C PRO A 295 -4.13 -14.63 -3.22
N ALA A 296 -3.97 -13.32 -3.01
CA ALA A 296 -4.98 -12.31 -3.28
C ALA A 296 -4.35 -11.02 -3.81
N TYR A 297 -5.20 -10.11 -4.29
CA TYR A 297 -4.82 -8.75 -4.66
C TYR A 297 -3.96 -8.06 -3.61
N ARG A 298 -2.89 -7.40 -4.06
CA ARG A 298 -2.02 -6.55 -3.24
C ARG A 298 -1.92 -5.15 -3.84
N SER A 299 -2.08 -4.15 -2.97
CA SER A 299 -2.07 -2.74 -3.35
C SER A 299 -0.72 -2.08 -3.16
N GLY A 300 0.09 -2.55 -2.20
CA GLY A 300 1.38 -1.96 -1.87
C GLY A 300 2.47 -3.02 -1.67
N VAL A 301 3.73 -2.63 -1.94
CA VAL A 301 4.90 -3.50 -1.79
C VAL A 301 6.14 -2.68 -1.43
N THR A 302 6.98 -3.18 -0.51
CA THR A 302 8.23 -2.52 -0.16
C THR A 302 9.33 -3.54 0.15
N TRP A 303 10.57 -3.21 -0.15
CA TRP A 303 11.72 -4.00 0.24
C TRP A 303 12.04 -3.80 1.72
N LEU A 304 12.37 -4.89 2.42
CA LEU A 304 12.88 -4.78 3.78
C LEU A 304 14.31 -4.25 3.76
N PRO A 305 14.63 -3.20 4.52
CA PRO A 305 15.98 -2.65 4.61
C PRO A 305 16.99 -3.71 5.08
N HIS A 306 18.22 -3.58 4.61
CA HIS A 306 19.32 -4.49 4.92
C HIS A 306 19.12 -5.93 4.48
N SER A 307 18.03 -6.24 3.75
CA SER A 307 17.77 -7.53 3.16
C SER A 307 17.71 -7.41 1.64
N GLY A 308 18.73 -7.87 0.96
CA GLY A 308 18.76 -7.84 -0.49
C GLY A 308 17.70 -8.71 -1.18
N ARG A 309 16.89 -9.50 -0.43
CA ARG A 309 15.95 -10.49 -0.98
C ARG A 309 14.58 -10.52 -0.34
N SER A 310 14.39 -9.82 0.78
CA SER A 310 13.11 -9.83 1.48
C SER A 310 12.29 -8.58 1.18
N ALA A 311 10.99 -8.77 1.01
CA ALA A 311 10.02 -7.69 0.80
C ALA A 311 8.69 -8.04 1.47
N LEU A 312 7.85 -7.03 1.71
CA LEU A 312 6.48 -7.15 2.17
C LEU A 312 5.53 -6.68 1.08
N ALA A 313 4.41 -7.38 0.92
CA ALA A 313 3.28 -6.92 0.12
C ALA A 313 2.03 -6.86 1.00
N VAL A 314 1.24 -5.80 0.86
CA VAL A 314 0.02 -5.60 1.64
C VAL A 314 -1.19 -5.42 0.73
N GLY A 315 -2.36 -5.75 1.27
CA GLY A 315 -3.64 -5.52 0.63
C GLY A 315 -4.80 -5.67 1.62
N PRO A 316 -6.04 -5.55 1.16
CA PRO A 316 -7.22 -5.62 2.02
C PRO A 316 -7.36 -6.93 2.80
N THR A 317 -6.74 -8.00 2.33
CA THR A 317 -6.88 -9.36 2.88
C THR A 317 -5.63 -9.85 3.60
N GLY A 318 -4.60 -9.02 3.76
CA GLY A 318 -3.43 -9.40 4.54
C GLY A 318 -2.10 -8.86 4.04
N THR A 319 -1.06 -9.38 4.67
CA THR A 319 0.34 -9.10 4.38
C THR A 319 1.05 -10.39 4.01
N ASP A 320 1.80 -10.37 2.92
CA ASP A 320 2.69 -11.44 2.53
C ASP A 320 4.16 -11.00 2.61
N VAL A 321 5.02 -11.97 2.86
CA VAL A 321 6.46 -11.81 2.85
C VAL A 321 7.10 -12.70 1.80
N THR A 322 8.08 -12.15 1.09
CA THR A 322 9.04 -12.90 0.30
C THR A 322 10.42 -12.86 0.98
N ARG A 323 11.22 -13.90 0.74
CA ARG A 323 12.64 -13.98 1.17
C ARG A 323 13.58 -14.34 0.02
N ASP A 324 13.06 -14.39 -1.19
CA ASP A 324 13.78 -14.82 -2.40
C ASP A 324 13.68 -13.83 -3.57
N GLY A 325 13.40 -12.57 -3.25
CA GLY A 325 13.35 -11.48 -4.23
C GLY A 325 12.02 -11.39 -4.97
N GLY A 326 10.93 -11.78 -4.34
CA GLY A 326 9.58 -11.69 -4.92
C GLY A 326 9.14 -12.90 -5.72
N ARG A 327 9.94 -14.00 -5.73
CA ARG A 327 9.61 -15.22 -6.48
C ARG A 327 8.57 -16.06 -5.76
N SER A 328 8.67 -16.15 -4.42
CA SER A 328 7.71 -16.90 -3.61
C SER A 328 7.23 -16.05 -2.46
N TRP A 329 5.92 -16.13 -2.18
CA TRP A 329 5.28 -15.34 -1.14
C TRP A 329 4.56 -16.24 -0.14
N ARG A 330 4.52 -15.78 1.12
CA ARG A 330 3.82 -16.44 2.21
C ARG A 330 3.08 -15.41 3.04
N THR A 331 1.79 -15.66 3.30
CA THR A 331 0.99 -14.82 4.18
C THR A 331 1.48 -14.89 5.62
N VAL A 332 1.62 -13.74 6.26
CA VAL A 332 2.13 -13.60 7.64
C VAL A 332 1.17 -12.85 8.55
N ASP A 333 0.20 -12.15 7.97
CA ASP A 333 -0.80 -11.37 8.70
C ASP A 333 -2.07 -11.25 7.84
N THR A 334 -3.25 -11.20 8.47
CA THR A 334 -4.55 -11.09 7.78
C THR A 334 -5.22 -9.71 7.96
N GLY A 335 -4.51 -8.76 8.57
CA GLY A 335 -5.00 -7.39 8.72
C GLY A 335 -5.11 -6.66 7.38
N SER A 336 -6.15 -5.84 7.24
CA SER A 336 -6.36 -5.02 6.05
C SER A 336 -5.44 -3.79 6.05
N TYR A 337 -4.62 -3.65 5.00
CA TYR A 337 -3.78 -2.48 4.75
C TYR A 337 -3.84 -2.11 3.28
N ASP A 338 -3.72 -0.83 2.97
CA ASP A 338 -3.67 -0.33 1.59
C ASP A 338 -2.22 -0.03 1.14
N THR A 339 -1.37 0.42 2.07
CA THR A 339 0.00 0.86 1.77
C THR A 339 1.00 0.36 2.81
N VAL A 340 2.26 0.23 2.40
CA VAL A 340 3.39 -0.20 3.24
C VAL A 340 4.65 0.51 2.79
N ASP A 341 5.46 0.98 3.75
CA ASP A 341 6.74 1.60 3.46
C ASP A 341 7.76 1.31 4.57
N CYS A 342 9.05 1.27 4.20
CA CYS A 342 10.16 0.98 5.10
C CYS A 342 11.28 1.98 4.95
N ALA A 343 11.66 2.63 6.05
CA ALA A 343 12.79 3.52 6.12
C ALA A 343 14.14 2.77 6.20
N PRO A 344 15.25 3.41 5.77
CA PRO A 344 16.57 2.79 5.79
C PRO A 344 17.06 2.30 7.16
N ASP A 345 16.56 2.87 8.27
CA ASP A 345 16.90 2.43 9.64
C ASP A 345 16.15 1.15 10.09
N GLY A 346 15.30 0.60 9.23
CA GLY A 346 14.49 -0.59 9.49
C GLY A 346 13.12 -0.31 10.09
N GLY A 347 12.71 0.94 10.19
CA GLY A 347 11.34 1.32 10.56
C GLY A 347 10.38 1.04 9.43
N CYS A 348 9.54 0.01 9.55
CA CYS A 348 8.51 -0.31 8.57
C CYS A 348 7.13 -0.04 9.12
N TRP A 349 6.27 0.54 8.28
CA TRP A 349 4.91 0.95 8.61
C TRP A 349 3.93 0.45 7.56
N ALA A 350 2.69 0.21 7.97
CA ALA A 350 1.57 -0.06 7.08
C ALA A 350 0.36 0.76 7.50
N ALA A 351 -0.45 1.18 6.52
CA ALA A 351 -1.64 1.96 6.79
C ALA A 351 -2.81 1.51 5.89
N GLY A 352 -4.04 1.81 6.31
CA GLY A 352 -5.23 1.36 5.61
C GLY A 352 -6.51 2.05 6.09
N GLU A 353 -7.62 1.33 6.00
CA GLU A 353 -8.95 1.87 6.30
C GLU A 353 -9.20 2.07 7.81
N LYS A 354 -10.17 2.92 8.14
CA LYS A 354 -10.66 3.17 9.51
C LYS A 354 -9.57 3.62 10.46
N GLY A 355 -8.68 4.50 10.00
CA GLY A 355 -7.59 5.02 10.79
C GLY A 355 -6.49 3.99 11.12
N ARG A 356 -6.52 2.82 10.49
CA ARG A 356 -5.55 1.75 10.77
C ARG A 356 -4.15 2.17 10.36
N VAL A 357 -3.24 2.20 11.33
CA VAL A 357 -1.80 2.31 11.11
C VAL A 357 -1.10 1.30 12.00
N ALA A 358 -0.06 0.67 11.49
CA ALA A 358 0.70 -0.32 12.21
C ALA A 358 2.20 -0.17 11.93
N ARG A 359 3.02 -0.55 12.91
CA ARG A 359 4.46 -0.64 12.81
C ARG A 359 4.89 -2.10 12.82
N LEU A 360 5.83 -2.46 11.99
CA LEU A 360 6.40 -3.80 11.98
C LEU A 360 7.14 -4.06 13.30
N ARG A 361 6.81 -5.16 13.98
CA ARG A 361 7.53 -5.61 15.17
C ARG A 361 8.95 -5.98 14.75
N GLN A 362 9.92 -5.42 15.41
CA GLN A 362 11.30 -5.88 15.26
C GLN A 362 11.42 -7.25 15.93
N GLY A 363 11.72 -8.27 15.15
CA GLY A 363 12.19 -9.53 15.71
C GLY A 363 13.54 -9.28 16.41
N PRO A 364 13.96 -10.15 17.35
CA PRO A 364 15.32 -10.12 17.84
C PRO A 364 16.25 -10.15 16.62
N ALA A 365 17.26 -9.28 16.60
CA ALA A 365 18.25 -9.24 15.54
C ALA A 365 18.76 -10.67 15.34
N VAL A 366 18.49 -11.24 14.18
CA VAL A 366 19.09 -12.50 13.79
C VAL A 366 20.51 -12.13 13.40
N GLY A 367 21.45 -12.38 14.35
CA GLY A 367 22.88 -12.24 14.13
C GLY A 367 23.38 -13.24 13.09
#